data_a66edc3c714699baf3d170d8c4a17b90
#
_entry.id   a66edc3c714699baf3d170d8c4a17b90
#
_cell.length_a   1.000
_cell.length_b   1.000
_cell.length_c   1.000
_cell.angle_alpha   90.00
_cell.angle_beta   90.00
_cell.angle_gamma   90.00
#
_symmetry.space_group_name_H-M   'P 1'
#
loop_
_entity.id
_entity.type
_entity.pdbx_description
1 polymer ?
#
loop_
_entity_poly.entity_id
_entity_poly.type
_entity_poly.pdbx_seq_one_letter_code
_entity_poly.pdbx_strand_id
1 'polypeptide(L)'
;MTTSSIKRRRSPHDARASNDGDGLQQEENDYETDSNGTRVLATDAIDVNGVTITANLGKRDSEEDSWASKGYSYINPFVHRIQIDSHIDVAKIYVLSVLLLPIRVVGCVLSLLSAWMFAYIGLYGVSLEQLQAKPITGWRRCFQYLTARAMRMVYTSGSFHYINFKGTPATPKEAPILVVAPHSSYVDSIFVVSGHPPSIVAKRETADIPLLGRIINYAQPIYVQREDPNSRQTTIRQIVDRTRSNDNWQQVVIFAEGTCTNRTALIKFKPGAFYPGVPVQPVLLRYPNKYDTFTWTWDGPGVLRLLWLTMTQFYNRCEVEYLPVYTPSPAEVADANLYAHNVREVMAKALNVPTSDYSFEDVIVMSRAREMKIPFPGDIVEIEHTLDSLGLFDSKRDMELCDSFLSLSNTDTVDIITFAELLQVDLQNPELHKLFALLNHRHKGTVSLKSFLLCSLFCKLKNCDIITFLRSLIKLYSPSSQQIERQNFVRLLRHAGGKLNEQKAQALFFALDVDNVGHISFDAFAQYTEKQTSYKFLYHKSEHIRRPKTNAAKTTTVTSN
;
A
#
# COMPACT_ATOMS: atom_id res chain seq x y z
N MET A 1 65.41 -27.88 5.11
CA MET A 1 65.59 -29.36 5.40
C MET A 1 64.18 -29.93 5.40
N THR A 2 63.82 -30.48 4.32
CA THR A 2 63.55 -31.92 3.99
C THR A 2 62.20 -32.36 4.50
N THR A 3 61.21 -32.44 3.59
CA THR A 3 60.69 -33.67 2.92
C THR A 3 59.88 -34.56 3.89
N SER A 4 58.76 -35.13 3.61
CA SER A 4 58.13 -35.69 2.40
C SER A 4 56.77 -36.29 2.76
N SER A 5 55.82 -36.14 1.91
CA SER A 5 54.93 -37.11 1.27
C SER A 5 54.83 -38.52 1.87
N ILE A 6 53.64 -39.10 1.86
CA ILE A 6 53.28 -40.38 1.23
C ILE A 6 51.79 -40.71 1.38
N LYS A 7 51.17 -40.93 0.28
CA LYS A 7 50.05 -41.69 -0.25
C LYS A 7 49.74 -43.04 0.40
N ARG A 8 48.46 -43.43 0.39
CA ARG A 8 47.79 -44.66 -0.16
C ARG A 8 46.71 -45.18 0.78
N ARG A 9 45.53 -45.33 0.33
CA ARG A 9 44.77 -46.25 -0.56
C ARG A 9 43.93 -47.27 0.21
N ARG A 10 42.65 -47.32 -0.24
CA ARG A 10 41.70 -48.45 -0.38
C ARG A 10 40.80 -48.86 0.77
N SER A 11 39.52 -48.67 0.40
CA SER A 11 38.26 -49.37 0.70
C SER A 11 38.37 -50.96 0.76
N PRO A 12 37.27 -51.76 0.95
CA PRO A 12 35.83 -51.47 1.09
C PRO A 12 35.13 -52.38 2.15
N HIS A 13 33.83 -52.27 2.26
CA HIS A 13 32.77 -53.27 2.44
C HIS A 13 31.76 -52.96 3.57
N ASP A 14 30.53 -52.79 3.10
CA ASP A 14 29.23 -53.39 3.46
C ASP A 14 28.63 -53.07 4.86
N ALA A 15 27.50 -52.54 4.90
CA ALA A 15 26.15 -52.94 4.63
C ALA A 15 25.12 -52.26 5.56
N ARG A 16 24.03 -51.82 4.94
CA ARG A 16 22.62 -51.77 5.41
C ARG A 16 22.19 -50.70 6.42
N ALA A 17 21.51 -49.73 5.86
CA ALA A 17 20.04 -49.49 5.93
C ALA A 17 19.49 -48.86 7.21
N SER A 18 19.03 -47.64 7.10
CA SER A 18 17.63 -47.31 7.27
C SER A 18 17.39 -45.82 6.95
N ASN A 19 16.34 -45.60 6.21
CA ASN A 19 15.65 -44.37 5.85
C ASN A 19 15.56 -43.37 6.99
N ASP A 20 15.79 -42.10 6.68
CA ASP A 20 14.71 -41.09 6.77
C ASP A 20 15.14 -39.85 5.98
N GLY A 21 14.31 -39.48 5.03
CA GLY A 21 14.57 -38.41 4.10
C GLY A 21 14.15 -37.04 4.66
N ASP A 22 15.06 -36.11 4.59
CA ASP A 22 14.73 -34.70 4.59
C ASP A 22 15.06 -34.13 3.21
N GLY A 23 14.00 -33.97 2.41
CA GLY A 23 14.04 -33.33 1.10
C GLY A 23 14.16 -31.82 1.22
N LEU A 24 15.37 -31.31 1.22
CA LEU A 24 15.67 -29.96 0.80
C LEU A 24 15.44 -29.90 -0.72
N GLN A 25 14.33 -29.26 -1.13
CA GLN A 25 14.14 -28.88 -2.52
C GLN A 25 15.19 -27.83 -2.87
N GLN A 26 16.16 -28.25 -3.68
CA GLN A 26 17.03 -27.38 -4.45
C GLN A 26 16.13 -26.52 -5.38
N GLU A 27 16.24 -25.20 -5.26
CA GLU A 27 15.82 -24.28 -6.30
C GLU A 27 16.63 -24.58 -7.56
N GLU A 28 15.94 -25.06 -8.60
CA GLU A 28 16.50 -25.14 -9.95
C GLU A 28 16.86 -23.73 -10.40
N ASN A 29 18.15 -23.48 -10.54
CA ASN A 29 18.68 -22.30 -11.22
C ASN A 29 18.37 -22.46 -12.72
N ASP A 30 17.45 -21.65 -13.23
CA ASP A 30 17.16 -21.53 -14.66
C ASP A 30 18.37 -20.88 -15.36
N TYR A 31 19.15 -21.72 -16.06
CA TYR A 31 20.12 -21.27 -17.06
C TYR A 31 19.44 -21.29 -18.42
N GLU A 32 19.34 -20.16 -19.10
CA GLU A 32 19.02 -20.10 -20.52
C GLU A 32 20.31 -20.24 -21.35
N THR A 33 20.30 -21.17 -22.32
CA THR A 33 21.34 -21.28 -23.34
C THR A 33 20.92 -20.51 -24.58
N ASP A 34 21.81 -19.63 -25.07
CA ASP A 34 21.61 -18.93 -26.32
C ASP A 34 21.74 -19.84 -27.55
N SER A 35 21.35 -19.34 -28.72
CA SER A 35 21.39 -20.07 -30.00
C SER A 35 22.78 -20.54 -30.44
N ASN A 36 23.84 -20.22 -29.68
CA ASN A 36 25.24 -20.60 -29.95
C ASN A 36 25.83 -21.53 -28.87
N GLY A 37 25.03 -22.03 -27.94
CA GLY A 37 25.47 -23.00 -26.94
C GLY A 37 26.28 -22.41 -25.77
N THR A 38 26.28 -21.09 -25.58
CA THR A 38 27.00 -20.44 -24.49
C THR A 38 26.02 -20.27 -23.31
N ARG A 39 26.38 -20.78 -22.14
CA ARG A 39 25.64 -20.57 -20.90
C ARG A 39 25.77 -19.10 -20.51
N VAL A 40 24.70 -18.36 -20.64
CA VAL A 40 24.59 -16.97 -20.16
C VAL A 40 23.91 -17.03 -18.79
N LEU A 41 24.61 -16.59 -17.75
CA LEU A 41 24.04 -16.36 -16.43
C LEU A 41 22.90 -15.37 -16.57
N ALA A 42 21.70 -15.77 -16.15
CA ALA A 42 20.59 -14.86 -15.99
C ALA A 42 21.05 -13.69 -15.14
N THR A 43 20.86 -12.48 -15.63
CA THR A 43 21.27 -11.24 -14.99
C THR A 43 20.72 -11.18 -13.57
N ASP A 44 21.61 -11.09 -12.59
CA ASP A 44 21.30 -10.90 -11.18
C ASP A 44 20.60 -9.56 -10.96
N ALA A 45 19.30 -9.54 -11.16
CA ALA A 45 18.43 -8.51 -10.64
C ALA A 45 18.15 -8.87 -9.18
N ILE A 46 18.91 -8.30 -8.26
CA ILE A 46 18.63 -8.47 -6.83
C ILE A 46 17.43 -7.61 -6.49
N ASP A 47 16.24 -8.18 -6.55
CA ASP A 47 15.04 -7.56 -5.99
C ASP A 47 15.00 -7.84 -4.48
N VAL A 48 15.48 -6.89 -3.73
CA VAL A 48 15.40 -6.91 -2.27
C VAL A 48 14.39 -5.84 -1.84
N ASN A 49 13.16 -6.24 -1.57
CA ASN A 49 12.09 -5.40 -1.00
C ASN A 49 11.73 -4.14 -1.81
N GLY A 50 11.54 -4.27 -3.13
CA GLY A 50 10.99 -3.19 -3.96
C GLY A 50 11.99 -2.16 -4.47
N VAL A 51 13.29 -2.44 -4.44
CA VAL A 51 14.32 -1.68 -5.15
C VAL A 51 15.07 -2.63 -6.09
N THR A 52 14.91 -2.44 -7.38
CA THR A 52 15.64 -3.19 -8.40
C THR A 52 16.96 -2.47 -8.68
N ILE A 53 18.09 -3.14 -8.39
CA ILE A 53 19.42 -2.69 -8.79
C ILE A 53 19.78 -3.54 -10.00
N THR A 54 19.58 -2.99 -11.19
CA THR A 54 19.98 -3.66 -12.43
C THR A 54 21.39 -3.25 -12.83
N ALA A 55 22.27 -4.22 -12.93
CA ALA A 55 23.54 -4.07 -13.66
C ALA A 55 23.21 -4.29 -15.14
N ASN A 56 23.03 -3.24 -15.92
CA ASN A 56 22.85 -3.36 -17.37
C ASN A 56 24.17 -3.80 -18.03
N LEU A 57 24.29 -5.10 -18.25
CA LEU A 57 25.27 -5.68 -19.16
C LEU A 57 24.52 -6.08 -20.44
N GLY A 58 24.54 -5.20 -21.45
CA GLY A 58 24.06 -5.50 -22.80
C GLY A 58 22.68 -4.93 -23.13
N LYS A 59 22.59 -4.34 -24.29
CA LYS A 59 21.36 -3.89 -24.95
C LYS A 59 20.32 -5.01 -24.89
N ARG A 60 19.23 -4.80 -24.14
CA ARG A 60 18.01 -5.57 -24.33
C ARG A 60 17.33 -5.08 -25.58
N ASP A 61 17.15 -5.98 -26.50
CA ASP A 61 16.51 -5.71 -27.77
C ASP A 61 15.03 -5.38 -27.59
N SER A 62 14.60 -4.48 -28.44
CA SER A 62 13.36 -3.73 -28.59
C SER A 62 12.04 -4.51 -28.71
N GLU A 63 11.96 -5.78 -28.33
CA GLU A 63 10.70 -6.56 -28.39
C GLU A 63 9.89 -6.56 -27.08
N GLU A 64 10.52 -6.40 -25.90
CA GLU A 64 9.79 -6.28 -24.62
C GLU A 64 8.99 -4.99 -24.51
N ASP A 65 9.42 -3.92 -25.18
CA ASP A 65 8.69 -2.64 -25.23
C ASP A 65 7.47 -2.68 -26.16
N SER A 66 7.33 -3.69 -27.02
CA SER A 66 6.23 -3.76 -27.98
C SER A 66 4.88 -4.11 -27.37
N TRP A 67 4.83 -4.77 -26.22
CA TRP A 67 3.58 -5.09 -25.52
C TRP A 67 3.13 -3.97 -24.58
N ALA A 68 4.08 -3.27 -23.95
CA ALA A 68 3.82 -2.04 -23.20
C ALA A 68 3.35 -0.91 -24.15
N SER A 69 3.77 -0.93 -25.41
CA SER A 69 3.38 0.06 -26.44
C SER A 69 1.98 -0.12 -27.00
N LYS A 70 1.30 -1.24 -26.77
CA LYS A 70 -0.09 -1.47 -27.18
C LYS A 70 -1.13 -1.12 -26.10
N GLY A 71 -0.95 -0.02 -25.37
CA GLY A 71 -2.10 0.77 -24.95
C GLY A 71 -2.80 0.45 -23.65
N TYR A 72 -2.32 -0.45 -22.77
CA TYR A 72 -2.94 -0.68 -21.44
C TYR A 72 -2.04 -0.26 -20.29
N SER A 73 -1.49 0.94 -20.38
CA SER A 73 -0.78 1.55 -19.26
C SER A 73 -1.80 2.15 -18.29
N TYR A 74 -2.18 1.43 -17.26
CA TYR A 74 -2.86 2.04 -16.13
C TYR A 74 -1.84 2.47 -15.07
N ILE A 75 -2.10 3.62 -14.46
CA ILE A 75 -1.22 4.16 -13.42
C ILE A 75 -1.77 3.72 -12.06
N ASN A 76 -1.07 2.80 -11.38
CA ASN A 76 -1.40 2.47 -10.01
C ASN A 76 -0.70 3.47 -9.07
N PRO A 77 -1.43 4.37 -8.40
CA PRO A 77 -0.83 5.39 -7.53
C PRO A 77 -0.23 4.83 -6.24
N PHE A 78 -0.46 3.56 -5.91
CA PHE A 78 -0.04 2.93 -4.66
C PHE A 78 1.18 2.03 -4.80
N VAL A 79 1.75 1.97 -5.99
CA VAL A 79 2.97 1.20 -6.29
C VAL A 79 4.13 2.15 -6.51
N HIS A 80 5.25 1.92 -5.83
CA HIS A 80 6.48 2.68 -6.03
C HIS A 80 7.67 1.73 -6.13
N ARG A 81 8.46 1.87 -7.20
CA ARG A 81 9.69 1.13 -7.43
C ARG A 81 10.84 2.13 -7.62
N ILE A 82 11.89 1.95 -6.85
CA ILE A 82 13.11 2.76 -7.00
C ILE A 82 14.06 1.99 -7.90
N GLN A 83 14.39 2.59 -9.03
CA GLN A 83 15.40 2.10 -9.96
C GLN A 83 16.65 2.96 -9.88
N ILE A 84 17.80 2.35 -9.63
CA ILE A 84 19.11 3.02 -9.59
C ILE A 84 20.00 2.29 -10.61
N ASP A 85 19.94 2.78 -11.85
CA ASP A 85 20.60 2.12 -12.99
C ASP A 85 22.09 2.41 -13.09
N SER A 86 22.57 3.45 -12.40
CA SER A 86 23.96 3.89 -12.47
C SER A 86 24.83 3.21 -11.41
N HIS A 87 25.80 2.41 -11.83
CA HIS A 87 26.81 1.83 -10.94
C HIS A 87 27.56 2.89 -10.11
N ILE A 88 27.78 4.08 -10.70
CA ILE A 88 28.44 5.20 -10.01
C ILE A 88 27.54 5.69 -8.85
N ASP A 89 26.24 5.79 -9.06
CA ASP A 89 25.32 6.24 -8.00
C ASP A 89 25.16 5.18 -6.91
N VAL A 90 25.17 3.89 -7.27
CA VAL A 90 25.24 2.79 -6.31
C VAL A 90 26.52 2.87 -5.47
N ALA A 91 27.69 3.03 -6.11
CA ALA A 91 28.95 3.21 -5.41
C ALA A 91 28.94 4.43 -4.48
N LYS A 92 28.39 5.58 -4.93
CA LYS A 92 28.21 6.77 -4.10
C LYS A 92 27.34 6.48 -2.86
N ILE A 93 26.24 5.75 -3.01
CA ILE A 93 25.38 5.39 -1.88
C ILE A 93 26.18 4.61 -0.82
N TYR A 94 26.97 3.64 -1.22
CA TYR A 94 27.80 2.86 -0.28
C TYR A 94 28.89 3.72 0.38
N VAL A 95 29.58 4.55 -0.38
CA VAL A 95 30.60 5.48 0.16
C VAL A 95 29.96 6.45 1.16
N LEU A 96 28.82 7.06 0.81
CA LEU A 96 28.11 8.00 1.68
C LEU A 96 27.46 7.30 2.88
N SER A 97 27.15 6.00 2.79
CA SER A 97 26.72 5.22 3.94
C SER A 97 27.80 5.12 5.02
N VAL A 98 29.05 5.08 4.63
CA VAL A 98 30.18 5.05 5.59
C VAL A 98 30.52 6.45 6.09
N LEU A 99 30.62 7.44 5.20
CA LEU A 99 31.12 8.77 5.52
C LEU A 99 30.05 9.69 6.12
N LEU A 100 28.85 9.70 5.56
CA LEU A 100 27.86 10.74 5.84
C LEU A 100 26.72 10.23 6.75
N LEU A 101 26.29 8.98 6.54
CA LEU A 101 25.16 8.43 7.29
C LEU A 101 25.36 8.44 8.81
N PRO A 102 26.50 8.05 9.40
CA PRO A 102 26.69 8.10 10.85
C PRO A 102 26.53 9.52 11.42
N ILE A 103 27.13 10.52 10.74
CA ILE A 103 27.03 11.92 11.15
C ILE A 103 25.59 12.41 11.12
N ARG A 104 24.85 12.05 10.07
CA ARG A 104 23.43 12.41 9.91
C ARG A 104 22.54 11.74 10.95
N VAL A 105 22.78 10.47 11.25
CA VAL A 105 22.04 9.76 12.30
C VAL A 105 22.25 10.44 13.66
N VAL A 106 23.50 10.79 14.01
CA VAL A 106 23.78 11.53 15.24
C VAL A 106 23.07 12.88 15.23
N GLY A 107 23.15 13.63 14.14
CA GLY A 107 22.45 14.92 14.00
C GLY A 107 20.93 14.80 14.13
N CYS A 108 20.33 13.78 13.52
CA CYS A 108 18.89 13.49 13.66
C CYS A 108 18.52 13.16 15.10
N VAL A 109 19.31 12.30 15.77
CA VAL A 109 19.04 11.90 17.17
C VAL A 109 19.14 13.11 18.10
N LEU A 110 20.20 13.92 18.00
CA LEU A 110 20.38 15.12 18.82
C LEU A 110 19.26 16.14 18.59
N SER A 111 18.86 16.34 17.34
CA SER A 111 17.76 17.25 16.99
C SER A 111 16.42 16.73 17.52
N LEU A 112 16.16 15.42 17.45
CA LEU A 112 14.94 14.79 17.97
C LEU A 112 14.89 14.89 19.51
N LEU A 113 16.00 14.66 20.20
CA LEU A 113 16.10 14.80 21.66
C LEU A 113 15.88 16.26 22.07
N SER A 114 16.43 17.22 21.31
CA SER A 114 16.19 18.66 21.54
C SER A 114 14.71 19.01 21.36
N ALA A 115 14.08 18.51 20.29
CA ALA A 115 12.64 18.72 20.07
C ALA A 115 11.79 18.12 21.20
N TRP A 116 12.13 16.92 21.65
CA TRP A 116 11.48 16.28 22.78
C TRP A 116 11.65 17.08 24.07
N MET A 117 12.85 17.56 24.35
CA MET A 117 13.14 18.38 25.53
C MET A 117 12.28 19.67 25.53
N PHE A 118 12.24 20.40 24.41
CA PHE A 118 11.40 21.60 24.30
C PHE A 118 9.91 21.27 24.45
N ALA A 119 9.44 20.18 23.83
CA ALA A 119 8.07 19.72 24.00
C ALA A 119 7.76 19.30 25.44
N TYR A 120 8.72 18.66 26.13
CA TYR A 120 8.57 18.27 27.53
C TYR A 120 8.40 19.48 28.43
N ILE A 121 9.26 20.49 28.29
CA ILE A 121 9.18 21.75 29.07
C ILE A 121 7.87 22.48 28.76
N GLY A 122 7.56 22.66 27.47
CA GLY A 122 6.38 23.42 27.07
C GLY A 122 5.03 22.77 27.42
N LEU A 123 4.99 21.44 27.55
CA LEU A 123 3.80 20.68 27.97
C LEU A 123 3.81 20.28 29.45
N TYR A 124 4.76 20.78 30.24
CA TYR A 124 4.81 20.46 31.67
C TYR A 124 3.52 20.91 32.37
N GLY A 125 2.87 19.96 33.08
CA GLY A 125 1.63 20.21 33.82
C GLY A 125 0.38 20.41 32.95
N VAL A 126 0.40 20.09 31.65
CA VAL A 126 -0.76 20.16 30.75
C VAL A 126 -1.22 18.75 30.38
N SER A 127 -2.50 18.46 30.61
CA SER A 127 -3.09 17.19 30.20
C SER A 127 -3.44 17.18 28.70
N LEU A 128 -3.58 15.99 28.11
CA LEU A 128 -4.00 15.87 26.71
C LEU A 128 -5.38 16.46 26.46
N GLU A 129 -6.30 16.33 27.43
CA GLU A 129 -7.65 16.90 27.37
C GLU A 129 -7.61 18.44 27.31
N GLN A 130 -6.75 19.06 28.13
CA GLN A 130 -6.55 20.51 28.08
C GLN A 130 -5.98 20.98 26.74
N LEU A 131 -5.07 20.20 26.14
CA LEU A 131 -4.52 20.47 24.80
C LEU A 131 -5.59 20.38 23.69
N GLN A 132 -6.57 19.51 23.87
CA GLN A 132 -7.67 19.36 22.92
C GLN A 132 -8.75 20.45 23.11
N ALA A 133 -8.89 20.99 24.32
CA ALA A 133 -9.94 21.95 24.67
C ALA A 133 -9.58 23.40 24.32
N LYS A 134 -8.31 23.79 24.40
CA LYS A 134 -7.88 25.20 24.23
C LYS A 134 -6.56 25.31 23.47
N PRO A 135 -6.39 26.39 22.64
CA PRO A 135 -5.12 26.62 21.95
C PRO A 135 -4.00 26.97 22.94
N ILE A 136 -2.78 26.55 22.59
CA ILE A 136 -1.57 26.92 23.34
C ILE A 136 -1.32 28.43 23.19
N THR A 137 -1.07 29.10 24.33
CA THR A 137 -0.82 30.55 24.40
C THR A 137 0.39 30.87 25.31
N GLY A 138 0.79 32.14 25.31
CA GLY A 138 1.84 32.64 26.19
C GLY A 138 3.23 32.01 25.94
N TRP A 139 4.00 31.82 27.00
CA TRP A 139 5.37 31.31 26.94
C TRP A 139 5.45 29.88 26.34
N ARG A 140 4.42 29.08 26.47
CA ARG A 140 4.32 27.74 25.87
C ARG A 140 4.39 27.79 24.35
N ARG A 141 3.87 28.85 23.72
CA ARG A 141 3.94 29.04 22.27
C ARG A 141 5.39 29.25 21.78
N CYS A 142 6.25 29.86 22.60
CA CYS A 142 7.67 29.97 22.31
C CYS A 142 8.33 28.58 22.22
N PHE A 143 8.05 27.70 23.17
CA PHE A 143 8.56 26.32 23.16
C PHE A 143 7.98 25.48 22.01
N GLN A 144 6.74 25.75 21.58
CA GLN A 144 6.17 25.13 20.38
C GLN A 144 6.99 25.51 19.13
N TYR A 145 7.37 26.78 19.02
CA TYR A 145 8.24 27.23 17.94
C TYR A 145 9.65 26.59 18.01
N LEU A 146 10.25 26.51 19.19
CA LEU A 146 11.55 25.85 19.39
C LEU A 146 11.49 24.35 19.04
N THR A 147 10.40 23.67 19.42
CA THR A 147 10.14 22.28 19.04
C THR A 147 10.09 22.13 17.51
N ALA A 148 9.34 22.99 16.82
CA ALA A 148 9.27 22.98 15.36
C ALA A 148 10.63 23.23 14.70
N ARG A 149 11.43 24.15 15.25
CA ARG A 149 12.79 24.42 14.75
C ARG A 149 13.73 23.23 14.95
N ALA A 150 13.68 22.59 16.10
CA ALA A 150 14.44 21.37 16.36
C ALA A 150 14.00 20.22 15.41
N MET A 151 12.70 20.06 15.18
CA MET A 151 12.19 19.12 14.18
C MET A 151 12.63 19.48 12.76
N ARG A 152 12.70 20.77 12.41
CA ARG A 152 13.26 21.20 11.13
C ARG A 152 14.72 20.78 10.97
N MET A 153 15.50 20.80 12.07
CA MET A 153 16.89 20.31 12.06
C MET A 153 16.99 18.80 11.84
N VAL A 154 16.00 18.00 12.26
CA VAL A 154 15.94 16.56 11.91
C VAL A 154 15.95 16.38 10.38
N TYR A 155 15.12 17.16 9.66
CA TYR A 155 15.08 17.09 8.19
C TYR A 155 16.37 17.61 7.54
N THR A 156 16.96 18.66 8.10
CA THR A 156 18.26 19.16 7.62
C THR A 156 19.34 18.10 7.77
N SER A 157 19.45 17.48 8.94
CA SER A 157 20.35 16.36 9.18
C SER A 157 20.04 15.16 8.28
N GLY A 158 18.77 14.93 7.96
CA GLY A 158 18.29 13.90 7.05
C GLY A 158 18.46 14.21 5.55
N SER A 159 19.22 15.26 5.18
CA SER A 159 19.52 15.68 3.80
C SER A 159 18.56 16.69 3.13
N PHE A 160 17.46 17.11 3.77
CA PHE A 160 16.57 18.16 3.27
C PHE A 160 17.07 19.55 3.72
N HIS A 161 18.12 20.04 3.09
CA HIS A 161 18.70 21.34 3.44
C HIS A 161 17.84 22.51 2.96
N TYR A 162 17.28 22.40 1.76
CA TYR A 162 16.51 23.45 1.12
C TYR A 162 15.05 23.07 0.97
N ILE A 163 14.18 23.98 1.42
CA ILE A 163 12.75 23.96 1.15
C ILE A 163 12.41 25.24 0.43
N ASN A 164 11.88 25.14 -0.76
CA ASN A 164 11.49 26.29 -1.57
C ASN A 164 10.00 26.56 -1.35
N PHE A 165 9.67 27.71 -0.78
CA PHE A 165 8.29 28.16 -0.58
C PHE A 165 7.86 29.06 -1.71
N LYS A 166 6.70 28.78 -2.33
CA LYS A 166 6.06 29.56 -3.37
C LYS A 166 4.67 29.98 -2.90
N GLY A 167 4.19 31.13 -3.38
CA GLY A 167 2.88 31.66 -2.99
C GLY A 167 2.89 32.29 -1.59
N THR A 168 1.72 32.75 -1.16
CA THR A 168 1.52 33.43 0.12
C THR A 168 0.68 32.57 1.05
N PRO A 169 1.21 32.19 2.23
CA PRO A 169 0.41 31.45 3.21
C PRO A 169 -0.72 32.33 3.75
N ALA A 170 -1.94 31.81 3.75
CA ALA A 170 -3.08 32.47 4.34
C ALA A 170 -3.03 32.41 5.87
N THR A 171 -3.66 33.37 6.52
CA THR A 171 -3.83 33.34 7.96
C THR A 171 -4.91 32.33 8.38
N PRO A 172 -4.94 31.88 9.65
CA PRO A 172 -6.00 31.00 10.15
C PRO A 172 -7.42 31.56 9.99
N LYS A 173 -7.55 32.90 9.92
CA LYS A 173 -8.85 33.56 9.71
C LYS A 173 -9.30 33.53 8.26
N GLU A 174 -8.36 33.62 7.32
CA GLU A 174 -8.65 33.58 5.87
C GLU A 174 -8.92 32.16 5.39
N ALA A 175 -8.12 31.20 5.87
CA ALA A 175 -8.28 29.78 5.56
C ALA A 175 -7.95 28.92 6.79
N PRO A 176 -8.95 28.54 7.57
CA PRO A 176 -8.73 27.71 8.77
C PRO A 176 -8.15 26.32 8.48
N ILE A 177 -8.26 25.84 7.23
CA ILE A 177 -7.81 24.52 6.80
C ILE A 177 -6.79 24.65 5.68
N LEU A 178 -5.67 23.92 5.82
CA LEU A 178 -4.70 23.67 4.76
C LEU A 178 -4.92 22.27 4.19
N VAL A 179 -5.29 22.19 2.91
CA VAL A 179 -5.46 20.93 2.19
C VAL A 179 -4.18 20.64 1.44
N VAL A 180 -3.46 19.59 1.86
CA VAL A 180 -2.14 19.25 1.33
C VAL A 180 -2.25 18.04 0.40
N ALA A 181 -1.69 18.15 -0.80
CA ALA A 181 -1.52 17.06 -1.76
C ALA A 181 -0.32 17.34 -2.70
N PRO A 182 0.26 16.30 -3.30
CA PRO A 182 0.02 14.89 -3.01
C PRO A 182 0.58 14.47 -1.66
N HIS A 183 -0.01 13.47 -1.04
CA HIS A 183 0.55 12.81 0.15
C HIS A 183 1.37 11.61 -0.28
N SER A 184 2.68 11.65 -0.09
CA SER A 184 3.56 10.62 -0.63
C SER A 184 4.50 9.98 0.38
N SER A 185 4.70 10.61 1.56
CA SER A 185 5.73 10.14 2.46
C SER A 185 5.52 10.63 3.90
N TYR A 186 6.23 9.96 4.81
CA TYR A 186 6.46 10.49 6.17
C TYR A 186 7.21 11.83 6.15
N VAL A 187 7.95 12.13 5.06
CA VAL A 187 8.69 13.38 4.87
C VAL A 187 7.74 14.57 4.64
N ASP A 188 6.49 14.35 4.22
CA ASP A 188 5.54 15.43 3.96
C ASP A 188 5.27 16.30 5.20
N SER A 189 5.54 15.79 6.40
CA SER A 189 5.51 16.59 7.63
C SER A 189 6.60 17.68 7.71
N ILE A 190 7.53 17.75 6.74
CA ILE A 190 8.54 18.83 6.63
C ILE A 190 7.88 20.21 6.49
N PHE A 191 6.76 20.27 5.79
CA PHE A 191 5.97 21.46 5.63
C PHE A 191 5.40 21.94 6.99
N VAL A 192 4.93 21.01 7.84
CA VAL A 192 4.37 21.29 9.17
C VAL A 192 5.39 21.98 10.09
N VAL A 193 6.67 21.58 10.03
CA VAL A 193 7.71 22.09 10.92
C VAL A 193 8.48 23.30 10.37
N SER A 194 8.17 23.71 9.15
CA SER A 194 8.93 24.77 8.46
C SER A 194 8.39 26.18 8.68
N GLY A 195 7.20 26.31 9.22
CA GLY A 195 6.50 27.57 9.48
C GLY A 195 5.92 27.65 10.90
N HIS A 196 4.76 28.26 11.02
CA HIS A 196 3.95 28.12 12.23
C HIS A 196 3.35 26.72 12.22
N PRO A 197 3.66 25.87 13.22
CA PRO A 197 3.23 24.49 13.22
C PRO A 197 1.69 24.41 13.26
N PRO A 198 1.04 23.97 12.19
CA PRO A 198 -0.41 23.81 12.16
C PRO A 198 -0.82 22.58 12.97
N SER A 199 -2.08 22.50 13.35
CA SER A 199 -2.68 21.28 13.92
C SER A 199 -2.82 20.22 12.85
N ILE A 200 -2.30 19.02 13.09
CA ILE A 200 -2.40 17.89 12.17
C ILE A 200 -3.55 16.96 12.53
N VAL A 201 -4.04 16.19 11.57
CA VAL A 201 -4.91 15.05 11.86
C VAL A 201 -4.04 13.80 11.98
N ALA A 202 -4.06 13.13 13.12
CA ALA A 202 -3.17 12.01 13.45
C ALA A 202 -3.94 10.82 14.05
N LYS A 203 -3.33 9.64 14.04
CA LYS A 203 -3.88 8.46 14.73
C LYS A 203 -3.71 8.62 16.24
N ARG A 204 -4.69 8.15 17.04
CA ARG A 204 -4.64 8.24 18.51
C ARG A 204 -3.41 7.55 19.11
N GLU A 205 -3.03 6.41 18.53
CA GLU A 205 -1.89 5.61 18.97
C GLU A 205 -0.55 6.37 18.89
N THR A 206 -0.48 7.38 18.00
CA THR A 206 0.74 8.20 17.87
C THR A 206 1.00 9.09 19.09
N ALA A 207 -0.02 9.37 19.90
CA ALA A 207 0.13 10.18 21.13
C ALA A 207 1.00 9.48 22.18
N ASP A 208 1.02 8.16 22.17
CA ASP A 208 1.65 7.33 23.20
C ASP A 208 3.02 6.78 22.75
N ILE A 209 3.48 7.12 21.54
CA ILE A 209 4.81 6.73 21.03
C ILE A 209 5.89 7.40 21.91
N PRO A 210 6.83 6.63 22.52
CA PRO A 210 7.91 7.21 23.31
C PRO A 210 8.65 8.31 22.54
N LEU A 211 8.97 9.41 23.18
CA LEU A 211 9.59 10.63 22.66
C LEU A 211 8.73 11.36 21.62
N LEU A 212 8.29 10.70 20.54
CA LEU A 212 7.53 11.30 19.45
C LEU A 212 6.14 11.75 19.88
N GLY A 213 5.46 11.01 20.74
CA GLY A 213 4.11 11.36 21.20
C GLY A 213 4.04 12.75 21.83
N ARG A 214 5.02 13.14 22.64
CA ARG A 214 5.06 14.50 23.20
C ARG A 214 5.27 15.59 22.14
N ILE A 215 6.12 15.36 21.17
CA ILE A 215 6.36 16.28 20.06
C ILE A 215 5.08 16.45 19.25
N ILE A 216 4.40 15.34 18.94
CA ILE A 216 3.13 15.33 18.20
C ILE A 216 2.04 16.03 19.01
N ASN A 217 1.89 15.74 20.29
CA ASN A 217 0.91 16.36 21.17
C ASN A 217 1.07 17.90 21.22
N TYR A 218 2.31 18.39 21.06
CA TYR A 218 2.57 19.82 21.07
C TYR A 218 2.05 20.55 19.79
N ALA A 219 1.85 19.83 18.69
CA ALA A 219 1.16 20.36 17.52
C ALA A 219 -0.38 20.42 17.71
N GLN A 220 -0.91 20.04 18.88
CA GLN A 220 -2.33 19.96 19.20
C GLN A 220 -3.15 19.23 18.12
N PRO A 221 -2.78 17.96 17.78
CA PRO A 221 -3.41 17.24 16.69
C PRO A 221 -4.88 16.93 16.98
N ILE A 222 -5.65 16.76 15.92
CA ILE A 222 -6.97 16.13 15.99
C ILE A 222 -6.78 14.63 15.86
N TYR A 223 -7.13 13.88 16.91
CA TYR A 223 -6.90 12.44 16.94
C TYR A 223 -8.04 11.64 16.34
N VAL A 224 -7.68 10.69 15.47
CA VAL A 224 -8.61 9.71 14.89
C VAL A 224 -8.39 8.36 15.56
N GLN A 225 -9.46 7.80 16.12
CA GLN A 225 -9.47 6.48 16.74
C GLN A 225 -10.16 5.49 15.79
N ARG A 226 -9.37 4.69 15.05
CA ARG A 226 -9.91 3.87 13.95
C ARG A 226 -10.82 2.73 14.41
N GLU A 227 -10.68 2.29 15.64
CA GLU A 227 -11.44 1.18 16.23
C GLU A 227 -12.83 1.60 16.74
N ASP A 228 -13.07 2.89 16.92
CA ASP A 228 -14.35 3.42 17.33
C ASP A 228 -15.23 3.71 16.10
N PRO A 229 -16.40 3.06 15.96
CA PRO A 229 -17.35 3.32 14.87
C PRO A 229 -17.77 4.80 14.76
N ASN A 230 -17.78 5.52 15.88
CA ASN A 230 -18.15 6.94 15.95
C ASN A 230 -16.96 7.87 15.71
N SER A 231 -15.75 7.37 15.61
CA SER A 231 -14.53 8.17 15.48
C SER A 231 -14.57 9.13 14.30
N ARG A 232 -15.14 8.69 13.18
CA ARG A 232 -15.28 9.56 12.00
C ARG A 232 -16.13 10.80 12.30
N GLN A 233 -17.27 10.63 12.97
CA GLN A 233 -18.17 11.74 13.33
C GLN A 233 -17.51 12.65 14.36
N THR A 234 -16.87 12.08 15.38
CA THR A 234 -16.14 12.82 16.42
C THR A 234 -15.01 13.65 15.81
N THR A 235 -14.22 13.07 14.91
CA THR A 235 -13.14 13.79 14.21
C THR A 235 -13.69 14.95 13.37
N ILE A 236 -14.74 14.72 12.58
CA ILE A 236 -15.38 15.78 11.78
C ILE A 236 -15.87 16.90 12.69
N ARG A 237 -16.53 16.55 13.81
CA ARG A 237 -17.01 17.54 14.78
C ARG A 237 -15.86 18.38 15.35
N GLN A 238 -14.77 17.76 15.75
CA GLN A 238 -13.58 18.48 16.25
C GLN A 238 -12.98 19.41 15.18
N ILE A 239 -12.95 18.99 13.90
CA ILE A 239 -12.50 19.86 12.80
C ILE A 239 -13.45 21.06 12.69
N VAL A 240 -14.77 20.84 12.66
CA VAL A 240 -15.78 21.91 12.59
C VAL A 240 -15.64 22.87 13.78
N ASP A 241 -15.55 22.35 15.00
CA ASP A 241 -15.47 23.15 16.22
C ASP A 241 -14.21 24.04 16.20
N ARG A 242 -13.04 23.50 15.82
CA ARG A 242 -11.81 24.30 15.75
C ARG A 242 -11.81 25.34 14.63
N THR A 243 -12.32 24.98 13.47
CA THR A 243 -12.30 25.89 12.30
C THR A 243 -13.34 26.99 12.36
N ARG A 244 -14.41 26.82 13.15
CA ARG A 244 -15.45 27.81 13.40
C ARG A 244 -15.28 28.56 14.73
N SER A 245 -14.31 28.16 15.56
CA SER A 245 -14.02 28.81 16.83
C SER A 245 -13.45 30.23 16.61
N ASN A 246 -13.81 31.15 17.47
CA ASN A 246 -13.18 32.48 17.56
C ASN A 246 -11.87 32.48 18.34
N ASP A 247 -11.47 31.33 18.89
CA ASP A 247 -10.19 31.17 19.56
C ASP A 247 -9.02 31.21 18.56
N ASN A 248 -7.83 31.57 19.04
CA ASN A 248 -6.64 31.66 18.21
C ASN A 248 -6.04 30.24 17.93
N TRP A 249 -6.87 29.31 17.42
CA TRP A 249 -6.40 28.02 16.93
C TRP A 249 -5.48 28.20 15.73
N GLN A 250 -4.55 27.29 15.61
CA GLN A 250 -3.73 27.16 14.40
C GLN A 250 -4.55 26.50 13.29
N GLN A 251 -4.15 26.74 12.06
CA GLN A 251 -4.76 26.08 10.90
C GLN A 251 -4.70 24.55 11.05
N VAL A 252 -5.74 23.87 10.58
CA VAL A 252 -5.79 22.42 10.54
C VAL A 252 -5.20 21.92 9.22
N VAL A 253 -4.14 21.11 9.27
CA VAL A 253 -3.58 20.46 8.09
C VAL A 253 -4.22 19.12 7.86
N ILE A 254 -4.72 18.92 6.65
CA ILE A 254 -5.35 17.68 6.24
C ILE A 254 -4.74 17.20 4.92
N PHE A 255 -4.18 15.99 4.93
CA PHE A 255 -3.81 15.26 3.73
C PHE A 255 -5.07 14.58 3.18
N ALA A 256 -5.72 15.23 2.21
CA ALA A 256 -7.07 14.86 1.78
C ALA A 256 -7.14 13.49 1.09
N GLU A 257 -6.05 12.97 0.54
CA GLU A 257 -5.95 11.62 -0.04
C GLU A 257 -6.09 10.51 1.03
N GLY A 258 -5.69 10.80 2.28
CA GLY A 258 -5.80 9.88 3.41
C GLY A 258 -4.84 8.69 3.37
N THR A 259 -4.00 8.58 2.34
CA THR A 259 -2.94 7.57 2.18
C THR A 259 -1.82 8.12 1.31
N CYS A 260 -0.64 7.49 1.38
CA CYS A 260 0.48 7.88 0.52
C CYS A 260 0.33 7.33 -0.90
N THR A 261 0.70 8.16 -1.89
CA THR A 261 0.67 7.85 -3.32
C THR A 261 2.05 8.10 -3.95
N ASN A 262 2.26 7.60 -5.15
CA ASN A 262 3.49 7.82 -5.93
C ASN A 262 3.47 9.16 -6.70
N ARG A 263 2.51 10.02 -6.51
CA ARG A 263 2.33 11.34 -7.13
C ARG A 263 2.08 11.34 -8.65
N THR A 264 1.87 10.19 -9.27
CA THR A 264 1.58 10.12 -10.71
C THR A 264 0.17 10.62 -11.06
N ALA A 265 -0.74 10.58 -10.09
CA ALA A 265 -2.11 11.10 -10.19
C ALA A 265 -2.59 11.54 -8.79
N LEU A 266 -3.57 12.43 -8.73
CA LEU A 266 -4.31 12.70 -7.50
C LEU A 266 -5.51 11.77 -7.38
N ILE A 267 -5.54 10.97 -6.33
CA ILE A 267 -6.66 10.09 -6.00
C ILE A 267 -7.86 10.86 -5.44
N LYS A 268 -8.99 10.21 -5.28
CA LYS A 268 -10.20 10.82 -4.67
C LYS A 268 -9.90 11.36 -3.27
N PHE A 269 -10.24 12.63 -3.06
CA PHE A 269 -10.10 13.26 -1.75
C PHE A 269 -11.20 12.82 -0.80
N LYS A 270 -10.86 12.59 0.46
CA LYS A 270 -11.82 12.36 1.52
C LYS A 270 -12.53 13.67 1.89
N PRO A 271 -13.85 13.66 2.08
CA PRO A 271 -14.61 14.88 2.35
C PRO A 271 -14.39 15.46 3.76
N GLY A 272 -13.54 14.84 4.60
CA GLY A 272 -13.31 15.25 6.00
C GLY A 272 -12.86 16.71 6.17
N ALA A 273 -12.02 17.21 5.27
CA ALA A 273 -11.56 18.60 5.27
C ALA A 273 -12.63 19.61 4.85
N PHE A 274 -13.68 19.17 4.19
CA PHE A 274 -14.64 20.00 3.48
C PHE A 274 -16.01 20.10 4.18
N TYR A 275 -16.32 19.21 5.12
CA TYR A 275 -17.54 19.27 5.94
C TYR A 275 -17.76 20.59 6.69
N PRO A 276 -16.71 21.31 7.16
CA PRO A 276 -16.93 22.60 7.79
C PRO A 276 -17.54 23.66 6.87
N GLY A 277 -17.42 23.52 5.54
CA GLY A 277 -17.89 24.51 4.57
C GLY A 277 -17.20 25.87 4.69
N VAL A 278 -15.97 25.90 5.21
CA VAL A 278 -15.14 27.11 5.36
C VAL A 278 -14.12 27.20 4.23
N PRO A 279 -13.55 28.40 3.96
CA PRO A 279 -12.46 28.52 2.99
C PRO A 279 -11.28 27.62 3.34
N VAL A 280 -10.63 27.06 2.32
CA VAL A 280 -9.43 26.24 2.48
C VAL A 280 -8.27 26.82 1.65
N GLN A 281 -7.04 26.62 2.09
CA GLN A 281 -5.90 26.90 1.25
C GLN A 281 -5.27 25.59 0.76
N PRO A 282 -5.29 25.32 -0.56
CA PRO A 282 -4.58 24.20 -1.14
C PRO A 282 -3.07 24.41 -1.08
N VAL A 283 -2.34 23.36 -0.69
CA VAL A 283 -0.87 23.39 -0.57
C VAL A 283 -0.31 22.21 -1.35
N LEU A 284 0.58 22.49 -2.28
CA LEU A 284 1.20 21.49 -3.14
C LEU A 284 2.60 21.15 -2.64
N LEU A 285 2.90 19.86 -2.61
CA LEU A 285 4.24 19.35 -2.29
C LEU A 285 4.88 18.75 -3.54
N ARG A 286 6.09 19.19 -3.88
CA ARG A 286 6.90 18.64 -4.96
C ARG A 286 8.28 18.29 -4.46
N TYR A 287 8.84 17.22 -5.01
CA TYR A 287 10.16 16.72 -4.66
C TYR A 287 11.01 16.52 -5.92
N PRO A 288 11.60 17.60 -6.47
CA PRO A 288 12.36 17.55 -7.71
C PRO A 288 13.76 16.96 -7.49
N ASN A 289 13.84 15.67 -7.21
CA ASN A 289 15.07 14.94 -6.96
C ASN A 289 15.34 13.91 -8.06
N LYS A 290 16.63 13.57 -8.29
CA LYS A 290 17.02 12.56 -9.29
C LYS A 290 16.42 11.20 -8.98
N TYR A 291 16.48 10.78 -7.73
CA TYR A 291 15.88 9.54 -7.24
C TYR A 291 14.81 9.85 -6.20
N ASP A 292 13.69 9.16 -6.31
CA ASP A 292 12.62 9.27 -5.35
C ASP A 292 12.83 8.26 -4.21
N THR A 293 13.71 8.61 -3.29
CA THR A 293 14.14 7.72 -2.20
C THR A 293 13.28 7.79 -0.95
N PHE A 294 12.19 8.55 -0.95
CA PHE A 294 11.36 8.80 0.23
C PHE A 294 9.87 8.52 0.04
N THR A 295 9.41 8.28 -1.18
CA THR A 295 8.01 7.91 -1.43
C THR A 295 7.69 6.56 -0.78
N TRP A 296 6.70 6.59 0.11
CA TRP A 296 6.29 5.45 0.94
C TRP A 296 4.87 5.05 0.65
N THR A 297 4.68 4.25 -0.37
CA THR A 297 3.39 3.72 -0.79
C THR A 297 3.10 2.36 -0.17
N TRP A 298 1.85 1.89 -0.35
CA TRP A 298 1.42 0.58 0.12
C TRP A 298 2.27 -0.57 -0.47
N ASP A 299 2.60 -0.50 -1.76
CA ASP A 299 3.49 -1.44 -2.43
C ASP A 299 4.77 -0.72 -2.87
N GLY A 300 5.72 -0.70 -1.98
CA GLY A 300 6.98 0.02 -2.14
C GLY A 300 8.02 -0.44 -1.12
N PRO A 301 9.19 0.19 -1.15
CA PRO A 301 10.27 -0.12 -0.22
C PRO A 301 9.88 0.14 1.23
N GLY A 302 10.42 -0.68 2.15
CA GLY A 302 10.23 -0.49 3.58
C GLY A 302 10.85 0.82 4.09
N VAL A 303 10.29 1.38 5.16
CA VAL A 303 10.68 2.68 5.73
C VAL A 303 12.17 2.81 6.06
N LEU A 304 12.79 1.76 6.63
CA LEU A 304 14.22 1.79 6.98
C LEU A 304 15.11 1.90 5.73
N ARG A 305 14.73 1.24 4.64
CA ARG A 305 15.44 1.32 3.37
C ARG A 305 15.30 2.70 2.74
N LEU A 306 14.09 3.28 2.77
CA LEU A 306 13.84 4.64 2.30
C LEU A 306 14.66 5.66 3.11
N LEU A 307 14.68 5.54 4.44
CA LEU A 307 15.50 6.39 5.31
C LEU A 307 16.99 6.29 4.95
N TRP A 308 17.51 5.07 4.80
CA TRP A 308 18.89 4.85 4.39
C TRP A 308 19.20 5.51 3.06
N LEU A 309 18.40 5.24 2.01
CA LEU A 309 18.59 5.81 0.68
C LEU A 309 18.48 7.35 0.69
N THR A 310 17.52 7.90 1.44
CA THR A 310 17.33 9.35 1.58
C THR A 310 18.55 9.99 2.27
N MET A 311 19.03 9.39 3.36
CA MET A 311 20.15 9.91 4.13
C MET A 311 21.51 9.71 3.44
N THR A 312 21.58 8.90 2.39
CA THR A 312 22.77 8.73 1.55
C THR A 312 22.78 9.60 0.30
N GLN A 313 21.76 10.45 0.08
CA GLN A 313 21.83 11.50 -0.93
C GLN A 313 22.58 12.72 -0.38
N PHE A 314 23.39 13.41 -1.19
CA PHE A 314 24.07 14.65 -0.74
C PHE A 314 23.06 15.69 -0.26
N TYR A 315 22.00 15.88 -1.01
CA TYR A 315 20.87 16.76 -0.65
C TYR A 315 19.59 16.24 -1.28
N ASN A 316 18.48 16.57 -0.65
CA ASN A 316 17.13 16.42 -1.19
C ASN A 316 16.45 17.79 -1.21
N ARG A 317 15.64 18.01 -2.25
CA ARG A 317 14.87 19.24 -2.45
C ARG A 317 13.39 18.96 -2.17
N CYS A 318 12.75 19.94 -1.57
CA CYS A 318 11.30 19.98 -1.39
C CYS A 318 10.79 21.36 -1.81
N GLU A 319 9.71 21.39 -2.56
CA GLU A 319 8.99 22.63 -2.89
C GLU A 319 7.61 22.57 -2.28
N VAL A 320 7.25 23.66 -1.60
CA VAL A 320 5.93 23.86 -0.97
C VAL A 320 5.29 25.05 -1.66
N GLU A 321 4.15 24.85 -2.31
CA GLU A 321 3.46 25.93 -3.01
C GLU A 321 2.08 26.15 -2.40
N TYR A 322 1.85 27.36 -1.88
CA TYR A 322 0.55 27.83 -1.40
C TYR A 322 -0.23 28.38 -2.58
N LEU A 323 -1.31 27.72 -2.95
CA LEU A 323 -2.25 28.23 -3.95
C LEU A 323 -3.12 29.34 -3.33
N PRO A 324 -3.83 30.16 -4.15
CA PRO A 324 -4.82 31.09 -3.65
C PRO A 324 -5.86 30.39 -2.77
N VAL A 325 -6.39 31.11 -1.77
CA VAL A 325 -7.48 30.61 -0.92
C VAL A 325 -8.67 30.24 -1.78
N TYR A 326 -9.19 29.04 -1.59
CA TYR A 326 -10.38 28.55 -2.25
C TYR A 326 -11.60 28.76 -1.34
N THR A 327 -12.49 29.64 -1.77
CA THR A 327 -13.75 29.92 -1.06
C THR A 327 -14.87 29.08 -1.69
N PRO A 328 -15.56 28.22 -0.90
CA PRO A 328 -16.59 27.36 -1.45
C PRO A 328 -17.84 28.13 -1.89
N SER A 329 -18.46 27.70 -2.97
CA SER A 329 -19.79 28.13 -3.39
C SER A 329 -20.87 27.56 -2.47
N PRO A 330 -22.10 28.10 -2.49
CA PRO A 330 -23.22 27.55 -1.71
C PRO A 330 -23.50 26.06 -1.99
N ALA A 331 -23.31 25.60 -3.24
CA ALA A 331 -23.48 24.21 -3.62
C ALA A 331 -22.40 23.31 -2.97
N GLU A 332 -21.16 23.79 -2.89
CA GLU A 332 -20.05 23.07 -2.26
C GLU A 332 -20.16 23.06 -0.72
N VAL A 333 -20.71 24.10 -0.14
CA VAL A 333 -21.03 24.11 1.31
C VAL A 333 -22.10 23.07 1.64
N ALA A 334 -23.06 22.84 0.74
CA ALA A 334 -24.10 21.84 0.89
C ALA A 334 -23.60 20.41 0.62
N ASP A 335 -22.62 20.23 -0.28
CA ASP A 335 -22.03 18.92 -0.63
C ASP A 335 -20.51 18.94 -0.49
N ALA A 336 -20.02 18.38 0.62
CA ALA A 336 -18.60 18.26 0.91
C ALA A 336 -17.84 17.36 -0.10
N ASN A 337 -18.50 16.45 -0.82
CA ASN A 337 -17.87 15.65 -1.85
C ASN A 337 -17.64 16.47 -3.12
N LEU A 338 -18.61 17.32 -3.51
CA LEU A 338 -18.45 18.26 -4.60
C LEU A 338 -17.30 19.23 -4.31
N TYR A 339 -17.25 19.76 -3.08
CA TYR A 339 -16.17 20.64 -2.64
C TYR A 339 -14.80 19.95 -2.73
N ALA A 340 -14.68 18.71 -2.20
CA ALA A 340 -13.48 17.90 -2.28
C ALA A 340 -13.03 17.65 -3.73
N HIS A 341 -13.99 17.35 -4.61
CA HIS A 341 -13.73 17.13 -6.05
C HIS A 341 -13.16 18.39 -6.72
N ASN A 342 -13.81 19.53 -6.54
CA ASN A 342 -13.40 20.78 -7.20
C ASN A 342 -12.02 21.25 -6.72
N VAL A 343 -11.73 21.16 -5.41
CA VAL A 343 -10.41 21.48 -4.87
C VAL A 343 -9.35 20.53 -5.43
N ARG A 344 -9.66 19.23 -5.55
CA ARG A 344 -8.76 18.25 -6.17
C ARG A 344 -8.42 18.61 -7.62
N GLU A 345 -9.42 19.01 -8.42
CA GLU A 345 -9.21 19.40 -9.82
C GLU A 345 -8.31 20.64 -9.93
N VAL A 346 -8.51 21.64 -9.05
CA VAL A 346 -7.63 22.82 -8.99
C VAL A 346 -6.19 22.42 -8.67
N MET A 347 -6.00 21.52 -7.70
CA MET A 347 -4.67 21.05 -7.30
C MET A 347 -4.02 20.20 -8.38
N ALA A 348 -4.76 19.30 -9.03
CA ALA A 348 -4.28 18.45 -10.11
C ALA A 348 -3.80 19.29 -11.31
N LYS A 349 -4.58 20.31 -11.69
CA LYS A 349 -4.21 21.25 -12.74
C LYS A 349 -2.92 22.00 -12.40
N ALA A 350 -2.77 22.49 -11.16
CA ALA A 350 -1.57 23.20 -10.72
C ALA A 350 -0.33 22.30 -10.61
N LEU A 351 -0.52 21.01 -10.31
CA LEU A 351 0.54 19.99 -10.31
C LEU A 351 0.89 19.49 -11.70
N ASN A 352 0.02 19.70 -12.69
CA ASN A 352 0.09 19.11 -14.02
C ASN A 352 0.10 17.57 -13.99
N VAL A 353 -0.80 16.98 -13.19
CA VAL A 353 -1.02 15.53 -13.10
C VAL A 353 -2.49 15.21 -13.32
N PRO A 354 -2.84 14.00 -13.82
CA PRO A 354 -4.23 13.59 -13.94
C PRO A 354 -4.87 13.35 -12.57
N THR A 355 -6.20 13.39 -12.52
CA THR A 355 -6.98 12.85 -11.41
C THR A 355 -7.29 11.38 -11.68
N SER A 356 -7.43 10.60 -10.62
CA SER A 356 -7.71 9.17 -10.69
C SER A 356 -8.93 8.81 -9.85
N ASP A 357 -9.67 7.78 -10.30
CA ASP A 357 -10.80 7.23 -9.55
C ASP A 357 -10.42 6.37 -8.35
N TYR A 358 -9.14 6.07 -8.19
CA TYR A 358 -8.63 5.41 -7.00
C TYR A 358 -8.94 6.20 -5.73
N SER A 359 -9.08 5.46 -4.64
CA SER A 359 -9.41 5.98 -3.32
C SER A 359 -8.59 5.27 -2.22
N PHE A 360 -8.67 5.74 -0.99
CA PHE A 360 -8.10 5.03 0.16
C PHE A 360 -8.71 3.63 0.35
N GLU A 361 -9.98 3.47 0.02
CA GLU A 361 -10.70 2.20 0.13
C GLU A 361 -10.07 1.13 -0.76
N ASP A 362 -9.52 1.50 -1.90
CA ASP A 362 -8.82 0.59 -2.82
C ASP A 362 -7.52 0.05 -2.21
N VAL A 363 -6.80 0.85 -1.43
CA VAL A 363 -5.65 0.37 -0.64
C VAL A 363 -6.06 -0.72 0.36
N ILE A 364 -7.23 -0.59 0.99
CA ILE A 364 -7.74 -1.61 1.92
C ILE A 364 -8.04 -2.90 1.17
N VAL A 365 -8.64 -2.81 -0.03
CA VAL A 365 -8.90 -3.99 -0.89
C VAL A 365 -7.60 -4.69 -1.27
N MET A 366 -6.61 -3.93 -1.76
CA MET A 366 -5.28 -4.44 -2.14
C MET A 366 -4.56 -5.08 -0.94
N SER A 367 -4.62 -4.45 0.24
CA SER A 367 -4.02 -4.97 1.47
C SER A 367 -4.66 -6.30 1.88
N ARG A 368 -5.99 -6.37 1.82
CA ARG A 368 -6.72 -7.61 2.12
C ARG A 368 -6.40 -8.72 1.12
N ALA A 369 -6.34 -8.40 -0.17
CA ALA A 369 -5.93 -9.36 -1.20
C ALA A 369 -4.53 -9.93 -0.92
N ARG A 370 -3.57 -9.07 -0.53
CA ARG A 370 -2.22 -9.50 -0.13
C ARG A 370 -2.23 -10.39 1.11
N GLU A 371 -2.95 -10.01 2.15
CA GLU A 371 -3.09 -10.82 3.37
C GLU A 371 -3.69 -12.19 3.11
N MET A 372 -4.68 -12.26 2.23
CA MET A 372 -5.36 -13.49 1.81
C MET A 372 -4.59 -14.24 0.72
N LYS A 373 -3.36 -13.83 0.37
CA LYS A 373 -2.53 -14.46 -0.67
C LYS A 373 -3.24 -14.61 -2.02
N ILE A 374 -4.05 -13.63 -2.38
CA ILE A 374 -4.66 -13.54 -3.71
C ILE A 374 -3.57 -13.17 -4.71
N PRO A 375 -3.55 -13.77 -5.90
CA PRO A 375 -2.66 -13.36 -6.98
C PRO A 375 -2.86 -11.87 -7.37
N PHE A 376 -1.80 -11.22 -7.79
CA PHE A 376 -1.82 -9.84 -8.32
C PHE A 376 -2.54 -8.82 -7.41
N PRO A 377 -2.19 -8.74 -6.11
CA PRO A 377 -2.90 -7.88 -5.16
C PRO A 377 -2.78 -6.39 -5.51
N GLY A 378 -1.74 -5.98 -6.24
CA GLY A 378 -1.58 -4.62 -6.75
C GLY A 378 -2.57 -4.27 -7.86
N ASP A 379 -2.97 -5.25 -8.65
CA ASP A 379 -3.83 -5.07 -9.83
C ASP A 379 -5.29 -5.43 -9.55
N ILE A 380 -5.59 -5.91 -8.34
CA ILE A 380 -6.90 -6.48 -7.99
C ILE A 380 -8.07 -5.50 -8.19
N VAL A 381 -7.83 -4.21 -8.06
CA VAL A 381 -8.84 -3.16 -8.26
C VAL A 381 -9.14 -2.99 -9.75
N GLU A 382 -8.11 -3.01 -10.60
CA GLU A 382 -8.29 -2.96 -12.05
C GLU A 382 -8.93 -4.26 -12.59
N ILE A 383 -8.52 -5.41 -12.04
CA ILE A 383 -9.15 -6.68 -12.34
C ILE A 383 -10.64 -6.62 -11.99
N GLU A 384 -11.00 -6.08 -10.82
CA GLU A 384 -12.40 -5.91 -10.41
C GLU A 384 -13.18 -5.02 -11.37
N HIS A 385 -12.63 -3.83 -11.73
CA HIS A 385 -13.28 -2.93 -12.68
C HIS A 385 -13.50 -3.57 -14.05
N THR A 386 -12.50 -4.31 -14.51
CA THR A 386 -12.57 -5.01 -15.80
C THR A 386 -13.59 -6.15 -15.79
N LEU A 387 -13.65 -6.92 -14.69
CA LEU A 387 -14.67 -7.96 -14.49
C LEU A 387 -16.09 -7.38 -14.47
N ASP A 388 -16.27 -6.21 -13.81
CA ASP A 388 -17.57 -5.52 -13.76
C ASP A 388 -17.99 -5.01 -15.15
N SER A 389 -17.08 -4.40 -15.91
CA SER A 389 -17.34 -3.90 -17.27
C SER A 389 -17.63 -5.03 -18.26
N LEU A 390 -17.08 -6.23 -18.06
CA LEU A 390 -17.38 -7.42 -18.85
C LEU A 390 -18.67 -8.14 -18.39
N GLY A 391 -19.35 -7.64 -17.33
CA GLY A 391 -20.55 -8.26 -16.80
C GLY A 391 -20.31 -9.65 -16.17
N LEU A 392 -19.09 -9.91 -15.70
CA LEU A 392 -18.69 -11.22 -15.16
C LEU A 392 -19.02 -11.41 -13.67
N PHE A 393 -19.79 -10.50 -13.05
CA PHE A 393 -20.23 -10.61 -11.65
C PHE A 393 -21.63 -11.23 -11.46
N ASP A 394 -22.26 -11.76 -12.51
CA ASP A 394 -23.56 -12.41 -12.37
C ASP A 394 -23.40 -13.79 -11.72
N SER A 395 -24.15 -14.01 -10.63
CA SER A 395 -24.03 -15.20 -9.75
C SER A 395 -24.35 -16.55 -10.43
N LYS A 396 -25.14 -16.56 -11.49
CA LYS A 396 -25.44 -17.80 -12.25
C LYS A 396 -24.26 -18.21 -13.12
N ARG A 397 -23.63 -17.23 -13.77
CA ARG A 397 -22.50 -17.44 -14.68
C ARG A 397 -21.24 -17.93 -13.94
N ASP A 398 -21.11 -17.63 -12.65
CA ASP A 398 -19.95 -18.03 -11.84
C ASP A 398 -19.86 -19.52 -11.57
N MET A 399 -20.98 -20.14 -11.29
CA MET A 399 -21.02 -21.56 -11.01
C MET A 399 -20.74 -22.36 -12.29
N GLU A 400 -21.29 -21.90 -13.43
CA GLU A 400 -21.01 -22.48 -14.74
C GLU A 400 -19.55 -22.29 -15.15
N LEU A 401 -18.98 -21.11 -14.90
CA LEU A 401 -17.55 -20.85 -15.13
C LEU A 401 -16.66 -21.72 -14.25
N CYS A 402 -16.95 -21.83 -12.95
CA CYS A 402 -16.19 -22.71 -12.06
C CYS A 402 -16.24 -24.17 -12.52
N ASP A 403 -17.39 -24.67 -12.90
CA ASP A 403 -17.57 -26.05 -13.36
C ASP A 403 -16.91 -26.27 -14.73
N SER A 404 -16.98 -25.31 -15.64
CA SER A 404 -16.28 -25.33 -16.94
C SER A 404 -14.76 -25.28 -16.78
N PHE A 405 -14.26 -24.45 -15.86
CA PHE A 405 -12.81 -24.38 -15.53
C PHE A 405 -12.31 -25.66 -14.86
N LEU A 406 -13.13 -26.29 -14.01
CA LEU A 406 -12.76 -27.54 -13.35
C LEU A 406 -12.77 -28.73 -14.31
N SER A 407 -13.59 -28.70 -15.37
CA SER A 407 -13.62 -29.73 -16.42
C SER A 407 -12.36 -29.70 -17.32
N LEU A 408 -11.70 -28.56 -17.42
CA LEU A 408 -10.42 -28.37 -18.13
C LEU A 408 -9.18 -28.77 -17.29
N SER A 409 -9.36 -29.60 -16.30
CA SER A 409 -8.44 -29.93 -15.21
C SER A 409 -7.03 -30.44 -15.61
N ASN A 410 -6.70 -30.54 -16.89
CA ASN A 410 -5.38 -30.93 -17.38
C ASN A 410 -4.47 -29.76 -17.81
N THR A 411 -4.97 -28.53 -17.91
CA THR A 411 -4.18 -27.37 -18.28
C THR A 411 -4.36 -26.25 -17.25
N ASP A 412 -3.32 -25.99 -16.44
CA ASP A 412 -3.32 -24.87 -15.48
C ASP A 412 -3.35 -23.49 -16.15
N THR A 413 -3.01 -23.40 -17.44
CA THR A 413 -2.88 -22.14 -18.18
C THR A 413 -3.54 -22.20 -19.56
N VAL A 414 -4.13 -21.10 -19.98
CA VAL A 414 -4.81 -20.95 -21.29
C VAL A 414 -4.31 -19.69 -22.02
N ASP A 415 -4.36 -19.74 -23.34
CA ASP A 415 -4.13 -18.58 -24.21
C ASP A 415 -5.36 -17.65 -24.25
N ILE A 416 -5.23 -16.50 -24.93
CA ILE A 416 -6.29 -15.50 -25.01
C ILE A 416 -7.53 -16.01 -25.75
N ILE A 417 -7.38 -16.89 -26.75
CA ILE A 417 -8.49 -17.43 -27.54
C ILE A 417 -9.34 -18.34 -26.66
N THR A 418 -8.71 -19.32 -26.02
CA THR A 418 -9.38 -20.21 -25.09
C THR A 418 -9.99 -19.46 -23.90
N PHE A 419 -9.30 -18.40 -23.42
CA PHE A 419 -9.80 -17.56 -22.34
C PHE A 419 -11.05 -16.78 -22.74
N ALA A 420 -11.10 -16.24 -23.98
CA ALA A 420 -12.27 -15.57 -24.54
C ALA A 420 -13.47 -16.51 -24.67
N GLU A 421 -13.25 -17.72 -25.17
CA GLU A 421 -14.28 -18.77 -25.31
C GLU A 421 -14.85 -19.18 -23.95
N LEU A 422 -14.00 -19.42 -22.97
CA LEU A 422 -14.39 -19.75 -21.60
C LEU A 422 -15.22 -18.66 -20.93
N LEU A 423 -14.84 -17.39 -21.12
CA LEU A 423 -15.57 -16.26 -20.59
C LEU A 423 -16.80 -15.91 -21.44
N GLN A 424 -17.00 -16.54 -22.62
CA GLN A 424 -18.04 -16.20 -23.58
C GLN A 424 -18.06 -14.69 -23.92
N VAL A 425 -16.87 -14.12 -24.12
CA VAL A 425 -16.64 -12.71 -24.44
C VAL A 425 -16.01 -12.63 -25.83
N ASP A 426 -16.42 -11.63 -26.62
CA ASP A 426 -15.85 -11.41 -27.94
C ASP A 426 -14.33 -11.17 -27.83
N LEU A 427 -13.57 -11.90 -28.67
CA LEU A 427 -12.11 -11.76 -28.73
C LEU A 427 -11.65 -10.33 -29.09
N GLN A 428 -12.48 -9.56 -29.79
CA GLN A 428 -12.18 -8.16 -30.14
C GLN A 428 -12.47 -7.17 -28.99
N ASN A 429 -13.05 -7.63 -27.88
CA ASN A 429 -13.38 -6.76 -26.75
C ASN A 429 -12.10 -6.22 -26.08
N PRO A 430 -11.90 -4.89 -26.01
CA PRO A 430 -10.70 -4.31 -25.40
C PRO A 430 -10.56 -4.62 -23.92
N GLU A 431 -11.68 -4.75 -23.17
CA GLU A 431 -11.64 -5.09 -21.75
C GLU A 431 -11.19 -6.54 -21.51
N LEU A 432 -11.44 -7.47 -22.46
CA LEU A 432 -10.89 -8.82 -22.40
C LEU A 432 -9.37 -8.81 -22.52
N HIS A 433 -8.84 -8.06 -23.48
CA HIS A 433 -7.39 -7.90 -23.65
C HIS A 433 -6.74 -7.26 -22.43
N LYS A 434 -7.39 -6.27 -21.82
CA LYS A 434 -6.94 -5.64 -20.58
C LYS A 434 -6.91 -6.66 -19.43
N LEU A 435 -7.97 -7.43 -19.24
CA LEU A 435 -8.03 -8.47 -18.22
C LEU A 435 -6.94 -9.52 -18.40
N PHE A 436 -6.76 -9.97 -19.64
CA PHE A 436 -5.72 -10.93 -19.98
C PHE A 436 -4.32 -10.39 -19.69
N ALA A 437 -4.04 -9.13 -20.05
CA ALA A 437 -2.77 -8.47 -19.78
C ALA A 437 -2.51 -8.33 -18.26
N LEU A 438 -3.52 -7.96 -17.46
CA LEU A 438 -3.42 -7.88 -16.00
C LEU A 438 -3.09 -9.23 -15.33
N LEU A 439 -3.54 -10.33 -15.91
CA LEU A 439 -3.33 -11.68 -15.40
C LEU A 439 -2.05 -12.34 -15.95
N ASN A 440 -1.50 -11.85 -17.07
CA ASN A 440 -0.32 -12.38 -17.75
C ASN A 440 0.98 -11.72 -17.28
N HIS A 441 1.24 -11.69 -15.97
CA HIS A 441 2.42 -11.04 -15.37
C HIS A 441 3.78 -11.60 -15.80
N ARG A 442 3.82 -12.82 -16.33
CA ARG A 442 5.06 -13.46 -16.78
C ARG A 442 5.30 -13.31 -18.28
N HIS A 443 4.46 -12.56 -18.97
CA HIS A 443 4.52 -12.33 -20.44
C HIS A 443 4.69 -13.62 -21.28
N LYS A 444 4.16 -14.74 -20.76
CA LYS A 444 4.23 -16.06 -21.42
C LYS A 444 3.12 -16.27 -22.46
N GLY A 445 2.27 -15.29 -22.70
CA GLY A 445 1.12 -15.40 -23.60
C GLY A 445 0.00 -16.30 -23.06
N THR A 446 0.05 -16.69 -21.78
CA THR A 446 -0.95 -17.55 -21.13
C THR A 446 -1.33 -17.04 -19.75
N VAL A 447 -2.54 -17.35 -19.32
CA VAL A 447 -3.12 -16.97 -18.02
C VAL A 447 -3.45 -18.22 -17.21
N SER A 448 -3.07 -18.24 -15.93
CA SER A 448 -3.46 -19.30 -15.01
C SER A 448 -4.93 -19.18 -14.64
N LEU A 449 -5.73 -20.20 -14.97
CA LEU A 449 -7.14 -20.28 -14.63
C LEU A 449 -7.39 -20.24 -13.12
N LYS A 450 -6.53 -20.90 -12.35
CA LYS A 450 -6.58 -20.87 -10.90
C LYS A 450 -6.38 -19.46 -10.34
N SER A 451 -5.42 -18.71 -10.90
CA SER A 451 -5.18 -17.32 -10.50
C SER A 451 -6.37 -16.42 -10.84
N PHE A 452 -6.95 -16.60 -12.03
CA PHE A 452 -8.16 -15.89 -12.43
C PHE A 452 -9.32 -16.15 -11.48
N LEU A 453 -9.63 -17.43 -11.17
CA LEU A 453 -10.72 -17.79 -10.26
C LEU A 453 -10.52 -17.22 -8.85
N LEU A 454 -9.30 -17.27 -8.33
CA LEU A 454 -8.98 -16.68 -7.03
C LEU A 454 -9.25 -15.17 -7.00
N CYS A 455 -8.83 -14.45 -8.05
CA CYS A 455 -9.09 -13.01 -8.18
C CYS A 455 -10.60 -12.73 -8.31
N SER A 456 -11.29 -13.45 -9.18
CA SER A 456 -12.75 -13.28 -9.40
C SER A 456 -13.56 -13.54 -8.13
N LEU A 457 -13.32 -14.66 -7.44
CA LEU A 457 -13.97 -14.98 -6.17
C LEU A 457 -13.66 -13.95 -5.09
N PHE A 458 -12.41 -13.48 -5.00
CA PHE A 458 -12.05 -12.43 -4.06
C PHE A 458 -12.82 -11.14 -4.33
N CYS A 459 -12.86 -10.66 -5.57
CA CYS A 459 -13.57 -9.45 -5.95
C CYS A 459 -15.07 -9.51 -5.57
N LYS A 460 -15.69 -10.69 -5.73
CA LYS A 460 -17.10 -10.93 -5.34
C LYS A 460 -17.32 -10.97 -3.84
N LEU A 461 -16.44 -11.67 -3.13
CA LEU A 461 -16.62 -12.03 -1.72
C LEU A 461 -15.78 -11.16 -0.78
N LYS A 462 -15.12 -10.10 -1.27
CA LYS A 462 -14.27 -9.22 -0.46
C LYS A 462 -14.97 -8.58 0.75
N ASN A 463 -16.29 -8.46 0.72
CA ASN A 463 -17.12 -7.95 1.82
C ASN A 463 -17.67 -9.04 2.73
N CYS A 464 -17.47 -10.32 2.38
CA CYS A 464 -17.87 -11.45 3.21
C CYS A 464 -16.83 -11.72 4.31
N ASP A 465 -17.24 -12.54 5.28
CA ASP A 465 -16.29 -13.11 6.24
C ASP A 465 -15.35 -14.12 5.56
N ILE A 466 -14.26 -14.41 6.24
CA ILE A 466 -13.20 -15.29 5.70
C ILE A 466 -13.73 -16.72 5.54
N ILE A 467 -14.58 -17.20 6.46
CA ILE A 467 -15.11 -18.57 6.39
C ILE A 467 -15.98 -18.77 5.15
N THR A 468 -16.80 -17.78 4.78
CA THR A 468 -17.60 -17.81 3.55
C THR A 468 -16.71 -17.85 2.30
N PHE A 469 -15.64 -17.06 2.29
CA PHE A 469 -14.66 -17.09 1.21
C PHE A 469 -13.95 -18.45 1.10
N LEU A 470 -13.46 -19.00 2.22
CA LEU A 470 -12.81 -20.32 2.25
C LEU A 470 -13.78 -21.43 1.79
N ARG A 471 -15.06 -21.37 2.17
CA ARG A 471 -16.07 -22.32 1.71
C ARG A 471 -16.21 -22.30 0.19
N SER A 472 -16.21 -21.14 -0.41
CA SER A 472 -16.29 -20.98 -1.87
C SER A 472 -15.05 -21.52 -2.61
N LEU A 473 -13.90 -21.57 -1.94
CA LEU A 473 -12.66 -22.09 -2.50
C LEU A 473 -12.53 -23.62 -2.44
N ILE A 474 -13.40 -24.33 -1.72
CA ILE A 474 -13.27 -25.79 -1.54
C ILE A 474 -13.25 -26.50 -2.89
N LYS A 475 -14.15 -26.14 -3.80
CA LYS A 475 -14.22 -26.75 -5.14
C LYS A 475 -12.89 -26.60 -5.91
N LEU A 476 -12.17 -25.50 -5.69
CA LEU A 476 -10.87 -25.24 -6.33
C LEU A 476 -9.74 -26.13 -5.79
N TYR A 477 -9.85 -26.58 -4.54
CA TYR A 477 -8.82 -27.39 -3.86
C TYR A 477 -9.20 -28.87 -3.69
N SER A 478 -10.50 -29.19 -3.75
CA SER A 478 -11.04 -30.54 -3.64
C SER A 478 -12.26 -30.70 -4.55
N PRO A 479 -12.06 -30.74 -5.89
CA PRO A 479 -13.16 -30.71 -6.86
C PRO A 479 -14.07 -31.94 -6.80
N SER A 480 -13.53 -33.11 -6.44
CA SER A 480 -14.24 -34.40 -6.50
C SER A 480 -14.84 -34.85 -5.17
N SER A 481 -14.66 -34.11 -4.07
CA SER A 481 -15.10 -34.55 -2.74
C SER A 481 -15.36 -33.36 -1.82
N GLN A 482 -16.39 -33.50 -0.93
CA GLN A 482 -16.56 -32.54 0.19
C GLN A 482 -15.52 -32.75 1.30
N GLN A 483 -14.67 -33.76 1.17
CA GLN A 483 -13.60 -34.09 2.10
C GLN A 483 -12.29 -33.49 1.61
N ILE A 484 -11.55 -32.88 2.53
CA ILE A 484 -10.35 -32.11 2.24
C ILE A 484 -9.16 -32.86 2.83
N GLU A 485 -8.23 -33.28 1.98
CA GLU A 485 -6.95 -33.86 2.38
C GLU A 485 -6.07 -32.81 3.07
N ARG A 486 -5.15 -33.26 3.93
CA ARG A 486 -4.25 -32.41 4.70
C ARG A 486 -3.52 -31.34 3.87
N GLN A 487 -2.96 -31.73 2.73
CA GLN A 487 -2.21 -30.76 1.90
C GLN A 487 -3.14 -29.68 1.32
N ASN A 488 -4.31 -30.08 0.85
CA ASN A 488 -5.31 -29.17 0.29
C ASN A 488 -5.91 -28.27 1.37
N PHE A 489 -6.10 -28.79 2.59
CA PHE A 489 -6.52 -27.99 3.73
C PHE A 489 -5.52 -26.91 4.11
N VAL A 490 -4.23 -27.25 4.18
CA VAL A 490 -3.16 -26.25 4.44
C VAL A 490 -3.10 -25.21 3.33
N ARG A 491 -3.23 -25.61 2.05
CA ARG A 491 -3.28 -24.68 0.92
C ARG A 491 -4.51 -23.76 0.99
N LEU A 492 -5.67 -24.29 1.33
CA LEU A 492 -6.92 -23.54 1.51
C LEU A 492 -6.74 -22.48 2.64
N LEU A 493 -6.18 -22.87 3.79
CA LEU A 493 -6.01 -21.96 4.93
C LEU A 493 -4.95 -20.87 4.72
N ARG A 494 -4.11 -20.96 3.70
CA ARG A 494 -3.24 -19.83 3.30
C ARG A 494 -4.04 -18.58 2.96
N HIS A 495 -5.29 -18.75 2.51
CA HIS A 495 -6.21 -17.65 2.19
C HIS A 495 -7.00 -17.12 3.40
N ALA A 496 -6.77 -17.67 4.60
CA ALA A 496 -7.37 -17.16 5.84
C ALA A 496 -6.67 -15.92 6.41
N GLY A 497 -5.62 -15.42 5.73
CA GLY A 497 -4.78 -14.31 6.18
C GLY A 497 -3.64 -14.76 7.10
N GLY A 498 -2.74 -13.83 7.43
CA GLY A 498 -1.49 -14.12 8.14
C GLY A 498 -1.64 -14.65 9.59
N LYS A 499 -2.86 -14.74 10.12
CA LYS A 499 -3.13 -15.27 11.47
C LYS A 499 -3.02 -16.80 11.55
N LEU A 500 -3.19 -17.50 10.43
CA LEU A 500 -3.02 -18.95 10.30
C LEU A 500 -1.79 -19.25 9.45
N ASN A 501 -0.67 -19.47 10.09
CA ASN A 501 0.53 -19.98 9.42
C ASN A 501 0.41 -21.49 9.16
N GLU A 502 1.32 -22.04 8.38
CA GLU A 502 1.31 -23.45 7.97
C GLU A 502 1.32 -24.41 9.16
N GLN A 503 2.12 -24.13 10.19
CA GLN A 503 2.19 -24.95 11.41
C GLN A 503 0.85 -24.99 12.15
N LYS A 504 0.19 -23.84 12.29
CA LYS A 504 -1.15 -23.78 12.91
C LYS A 504 -2.21 -24.47 12.06
N ALA A 505 -2.12 -24.38 10.73
CA ALA A 505 -3.04 -25.09 9.83
C ALA A 505 -2.86 -26.61 9.93
N GLN A 506 -1.64 -27.11 9.99
CA GLN A 506 -1.35 -28.53 10.21
C GLN A 506 -1.83 -29.01 11.58
N ALA A 507 -1.55 -28.25 12.66
CA ALA A 507 -2.02 -28.59 14.00
C ALA A 507 -3.56 -28.63 14.07
N LEU A 508 -4.24 -27.69 13.39
CA LEU A 508 -5.68 -27.66 13.31
C LEU A 508 -6.24 -28.86 12.53
N PHE A 509 -5.57 -29.29 11.46
CA PHE A 509 -5.95 -30.48 10.73
C PHE A 509 -5.92 -31.73 11.64
N PHE A 510 -4.82 -31.96 12.35
CA PHE A 510 -4.69 -33.10 13.29
C PHE A 510 -5.70 -33.04 14.44
N ALA A 511 -6.07 -31.85 14.90
CA ALA A 511 -7.11 -31.70 15.93
C ALA A 511 -8.52 -32.05 15.40
N LEU A 512 -8.74 -31.99 14.08
CA LEU A 512 -10.00 -32.31 13.43
C LEU A 512 -10.06 -33.74 12.90
N ASP A 513 -8.93 -34.31 12.48
CA ASP A 513 -8.78 -35.68 11.98
C ASP A 513 -8.52 -36.66 13.15
N VAL A 514 -9.49 -36.75 14.07
CA VAL A 514 -9.37 -37.54 15.32
C VAL A 514 -9.17 -39.02 15.02
N ASP A 515 -9.86 -39.51 13.97
CA ASP A 515 -9.83 -40.92 13.57
C ASP A 515 -8.64 -41.24 12.65
N ASN A 516 -7.78 -40.26 12.37
CA ASN A 516 -6.58 -40.37 11.52
C ASN A 516 -6.87 -40.97 10.13
N VAL A 517 -7.99 -40.56 9.53
CA VAL A 517 -8.44 -41.00 8.20
C VAL A 517 -7.77 -40.23 7.05
N GLY A 518 -7.02 -39.17 7.37
CA GLY A 518 -6.27 -38.35 6.41
C GLY A 518 -7.08 -37.29 5.67
N HIS A 519 -8.36 -37.13 6.00
CA HIS A 519 -9.24 -36.12 5.42
C HIS A 519 -10.27 -35.60 6.42
N ILE A 520 -10.73 -34.37 6.23
CA ILE A 520 -11.73 -33.70 7.08
C ILE A 520 -12.81 -33.05 6.23
N SER A 521 -14.01 -32.88 6.77
CA SER A 521 -15.07 -32.09 6.13
C SER A 521 -14.90 -30.59 6.49
N PHE A 522 -15.26 -29.70 5.55
CA PHE A 522 -15.25 -28.26 5.83
C PHE A 522 -16.25 -27.88 6.93
N ASP A 523 -17.36 -28.59 7.03
CA ASP A 523 -18.36 -28.32 8.06
C ASP A 523 -17.84 -28.66 9.46
N ALA A 524 -17.05 -29.74 9.62
CA ALA A 524 -16.36 -30.05 10.87
C ALA A 524 -15.37 -28.94 11.24
N PHE A 525 -14.60 -28.42 10.28
CA PHE A 525 -13.70 -27.28 10.48
C PHE A 525 -14.49 -26.03 10.90
N ALA A 526 -15.57 -25.68 10.21
CA ALA A 526 -16.38 -24.51 10.53
C ALA A 526 -16.98 -24.61 11.95
N GLN A 527 -17.60 -25.73 12.29
CA GLN A 527 -18.20 -25.97 13.62
C GLN A 527 -17.15 -25.90 14.75
N TYR A 528 -15.97 -26.45 14.51
CA TYR A 528 -14.88 -26.41 15.49
C TYR A 528 -14.38 -24.98 15.73
N THR A 529 -14.13 -24.22 14.65
CA THR A 529 -13.58 -22.87 14.75
C THR A 529 -14.59 -21.85 15.26
N GLU A 530 -15.89 -22.03 15.01
CA GLU A 530 -16.96 -21.16 15.52
C GLU A 530 -17.04 -21.15 17.05
N LYS A 531 -16.79 -22.29 17.68
CA LYS A 531 -16.83 -22.46 19.14
C LYS A 531 -15.62 -21.87 19.86
N GLN A 532 -14.53 -21.54 19.14
CA GLN A 532 -13.29 -21.10 19.74
C GLN A 532 -13.02 -19.60 19.55
N THR A 533 -12.73 -18.90 20.64
CA THR A 533 -12.45 -17.47 20.63
C THR A 533 -11.24 -17.10 19.76
N SER A 534 -10.23 -17.98 19.68
CA SER A 534 -9.02 -17.78 18.87
C SER A 534 -9.25 -17.70 17.37
N TYR A 535 -10.40 -18.23 16.88
CA TYR A 535 -10.77 -18.24 15.46
C TYR A 535 -11.91 -17.30 15.10
N LYS A 536 -12.41 -16.50 16.02
CA LYS A 536 -13.50 -15.53 15.76
C LYS A 536 -13.21 -14.60 14.59
N PHE A 537 -11.95 -14.30 14.31
CA PHE A 537 -11.55 -13.45 13.17
C PHE A 537 -11.99 -14.03 11.81
N LEU A 538 -12.24 -15.34 11.68
CA LEU A 538 -12.73 -15.97 10.47
C LEU A 538 -14.18 -15.58 10.14
N TYR A 539 -14.94 -15.17 11.14
CA TYR A 539 -16.37 -14.86 11.07
C TYR A 539 -16.67 -13.35 11.10
N HIS A 540 -15.63 -12.50 11.21
CA HIS A 540 -15.82 -11.07 11.15
C HIS A 540 -15.97 -10.60 9.70
N LYS A 541 -17.11 -9.96 9.40
CA LYS A 541 -17.32 -9.27 8.14
C LYS A 541 -16.42 -8.04 8.08
N SER A 542 -15.86 -7.77 6.90
CA SER A 542 -15.10 -6.54 6.65
C SER A 542 -16.07 -5.36 6.50
N GLU A 543 -16.35 -4.64 7.57
CA GLU A 543 -17.30 -3.51 7.56
C GLU A 543 -16.83 -2.28 6.77
N HIS A 544 -15.59 -2.25 6.29
CA HIS A 544 -14.94 -1.04 5.78
C HIS A 544 -14.86 -0.91 4.25
N ILE A 545 -15.42 -1.86 3.47
CA ILE A 545 -15.28 -1.85 2.00
C ILE A 545 -16.61 -1.52 1.32
N ARG A 546 -17.31 -0.46 1.73
CA ARG A 546 -18.44 0.07 0.95
C ARG A 546 -17.93 1.15 0.00
N ARG A 547 -17.77 0.82 -1.29
CA ARG A 547 -17.76 1.86 -2.34
C ARG A 547 -19.13 2.51 -2.40
N PRO A 548 -19.23 3.85 -2.46
CA PRO A 548 -20.45 4.48 -2.92
C PRO A 548 -20.73 3.99 -4.35
N LYS A 549 -21.94 3.52 -4.62
CA LYS A 549 -22.37 3.18 -5.99
C LYS A 549 -22.11 4.43 -6.84
N THR A 550 -21.27 4.31 -7.85
CA THR A 550 -21.17 5.32 -8.90
C THR A 550 -22.52 5.34 -9.60
N ASN A 551 -23.29 6.40 -9.42
CA ASN A 551 -24.41 6.68 -10.30
C ASN A 551 -23.81 6.92 -11.68
N ALA A 552 -23.86 5.89 -12.53
CA ALA A 552 -23.64 6.05 -13.95
C ALA A 552 -24.64 7.13 -14.42
N ALA A 553 -24.10 8.26 -14.83
CA ALA A 553 -24.87 9.34 -15.39
C ALA A 553 -25.69 8.77 -16.56
N LYS A 554 -27.00 8.64 -16.35
CA LYS A 554 -27.93 8.45 -17.47
C LYS A 554 -27.77 9.69 -18.35
N THR A 555 -27.09 9.51 -19.46
CA THR A 555 -27.05 10.47 -20.56
C THR A 555 -28.48 10.56 -21.09
N THR A 556 -29.23 11.55 -20.60
CA THR A 556 -30.51 11.93 -21.17
C THR A 556 -30.18 12.64 -22.47
N THR A 557 -30.32 11.93 -23.59
CA THR A 557 -30.40 12.53 -24.90
C THR A 557 -31.63 13.44 -24.92
N VAL A 558 -31.39 14.75 -24.87
CA VAL A 558 -32.40 15.75 -25.18
C VAL A 558 -32.52 15.76 -26.70
N THR A 559 -33.57 15.12 -27.22
CA THR A 559 -34.04 15.34 -28.61
C THR A 559 -34.71 16.71 -28.64
N SER A 560 -34.06 17.64 -29.33
CA SER A 560 -34.67 18.89 -29.77
C SER A 560 -35.78 18.63 -30.79
N ASN A 561 -36.99 19.00 -30.50
CA ASN A 561 -38.01 19.40 -31.46
C ASN A 561 -38.04 20.90 -31.56
#